data_306aee09d3ee3dbf721fde16e4b8852c
#
_entry.id   306aee09d3ee3dbf721fde16e4b8852c
#
_cell.length_a   1.000
_cell.length_b   1.000
_cell.length_c   1.000
_cell.angle_alpha   90.00
_cell.angle_beta   90.00
_cell.angle_gamma   90.00
#
_symmetry.space_group_name_H-M   'P 1'
#
loop_
_entity.id
_entity.type
_entity.pdbx_description
1 polymer ?
#
loop_
_entity_poly.entity_id
_entity_poly.type
_entity_poly.pdbx_seq_one_letter_code
_entity_poly.pdbx_strand_id
1 'polypeptide(L)'
;MSGPKVVRIVTAEELLALREAMLHRLDQAVARWQAQCEQVGERDASAVAAVTARRQALQALLADSDNTRYAQLIEAEIAFLQADTRDREARAVDRAAAGRQQQRRQRDNAAAVLKTLQDRPVDADAGLLQALRALADGHAGADAEAVLARAFALLAPPEEQTTLSDGQRALAAALQTSAPIPTLADWAAAQPADPGREARLLRVDRYIAELQVLQGPAVAAPYLEALHHAEQETAPQRRNLLLDSLVLELAAASAAFAQRRVQLERLQDVASRLGALDPLDHAPLLAQVGACSTATALPLLTALTQQCDTALASHQQALAAVSRRQAVLDGLASLGYEVREGMATAWQDNGAVVLKKAATPGYGVEVGGQADGGRLQVRAVALAADRDRSRDRDIETLWCGEFGRLQALLHGQGTELVVERALGVGEVPLKEAIATATPSGQVQVSHARSGSI
;
A
#
# COMPACT_ATOMS: atom_id res chain seq x y z
N MET A 1 -24.25 -9.08 39.99
CA MET A 1 -22.85 -9.58 40.09
C MET A 1 -21.97 -8.42 40.52
N SER A 2 -21.41 -8.46 41.71
CA SER A 2 -20.88 -7.28 42.44
C SER A 2 -19.47 -7.44 42.98
N GLY A 3 -18.87 -8.62 42.84
CA GLY A 3 -17.48 -8.85 43.23
C GLY A 3 -16.45 -8.19 42.31
N PRO A 4 -15.15 -8.57 42.42
CA PRO A 4 -14.10 -8.07 41.55
C PRO A 4 -14.47 -8.19 40.08
N LYS A 5 -14.27 -7.09 39.30
CA LYS A 5 -14.60 -7.03 37.89
C LYS A 5 -13.32 -6.86 37.09
N VAL A 6 -13.21 -7.63 36.01
CA VAL A 6 -12.23 -7.43 34.95
C VAL A 6 -12.95 -6.75 33.78
N VAL A 7 -12.47 -5.61 33.36
CA VAL A 7 -13.10 -4.78 32.34
C VAL A 7 -12.11 -4.45 31.23
N ARG A 8 -12.62 -4.30 30.00
CA ARG A 8 -11.91 -3.74 28.88
C ARG A 8 -12.37 -2.31 28.65
N ILE A 9 -11.42 -1.42 28.42
CA ILE A 9 -11.65 0.00 28.19
C ILE A 9 -11.00 0.45 26.88
N VAL A 10 -11.73 1.23 26.07
CA VAL A 10 -11.25 1.95 24.88
C VAL A 10 -11.75 3.38 25.01
N THR A 11 -10.85 4.36 24.97
CA THR A 11 -11.19 5.76 25.16
C THR A 11 -11.60 6.46 23.87
N ALA A 12 -12.33 7.58 23.98
CA ALA A 12 -12.70 8.41 22.84
C ALA A 12 -11.46 8.95 22.10
N GLU A 13 -10.41 9.27 22.85
CA GLU A 13 -9.12 9.74 22.30
C GLU A 13 -8.44 8.65 21.47
N GLU A 14 -8.45 7.40 21.95
CA GLU A 14 -7.95 6.26 21.19
C GLU A 14 -8.72 6.05 19.88
N LEU A 15 -10.04 6.18 19.90
CA LEU A 15 -10.88 6.07 18.71
C LEU A 15 -10.61 7.20 17.73
N LEU A 16 -10.44 8.44 18.22
CA LEU A 16 -10.09 9.58 17.37
C LEU A 16 -8.72 9.39 16.73
N ALA A 17 -7.70 9.03 17.51
CA ALA A 17 -6.35 8.77 17.00
C ALA A 17 -6.33 7.64 15.94
N LEU A 18 -7.15 6.61 16.11
CA LEU A 18 -7.31 5.57 15.08
C LEU A 18 -7.90 6.11 13.78
N ARG A 19 -8.92 6.97 13.85
CA ARG A 19 -9.54 7.59 12.66
C ARG A 19 -8.58 8.55 11.95
N GLU A 20 -7.85 9.35 12.70
CA GLU A 20 -6.81 10.25 12.15
C GLU A 20 -5.71 9.44 11.44
N ALA A 21 -5.27 8.33 12.04
CA ALA A 21 -4.31 7.44 11.41
C ALA A 21 -4.85 6.81 10.10
N MET A 22 -6.14 6.46 10.06
CA MET A 22 -6.79 5.95 8.83
C MET A 22 -6.86 7.03 7.76
N LEU A 23 -7.23 8.27 8.10
CA LEU A 23 -7.27 9.40 7.17
C LEU A 23 -5.88 9.70 6.62
N HIS A 24 -4.86 9.67 7.46
CA HIS A 24 -3.47 9.85 7.05
C HIS A 24 -3.00 8.77 6.05
N ARG A 25 -3.40 7.49 6.26
CA ARG A 25 -3.17 6.42 5.28
C ARG A 25 -3.83 6.71 3.93
N LEU A 26 -5.06 7.25 3.94
CA LEU A 26 -5.74 7.67 2.73
C LEU A 26 -4.98 8.81 2.03
N ASP A 27 -4.52 9.82 2.77
CA ASP A 27 -3.75 10.94 2.20
C ASP A 27 -2.49 10.45 1.48
N GLN A 28 -1.80 9.48 2.04
CA GLN A 28 -0.65 8.86 1.39
C GLN A 28 -1.03 8.04 0.16
N ALA A 29 -2.15 7.32 0.22
CA ALA A 29 -2.63 6.58 -0.94
C ALA A 29 -2.99 7.53 -2.10
N VAL A 30 -3.60 8.69 -1.80
CA VAL A 30 -3.88 9.74 -2.78
C VAL A 30 -2.59 10.32 -3.36
N ALA A 31 -1.60 10.64 -2.52
CA ALA A 31 -0.33 11.18 -2.99
C ALA A 31 0.42 10.18 -3.90
N ARG A 32 0.47 8.90 -3.52
CA ARG A 32 1.06 7.84 -4.35
C ARG A 32 0.34 7.67 -5.68
N TRP A 33 -0.99 7.66 -5.65
CA TRP A 33 -1.81 7.58 -6.86
C TRP A 33 -1.53 8.75 -7.81
N GLN A 34 -1.46 10.00 -7.30
CA GLN A 34 -1.13 11.17 -8.12
C GLN A 34 0.27 11.06 -8.74
N ALA A 35 1.28 10.70 -7.95
CA ALA A 35 2.65 10.54 -8.42
C ALA A 35 2.74 9.46 -9.52
N GLN A 36 2.01 8.36 -9.36
CA GLN A 36 2.01 7.28 -10.35
C GLN A 36 1.29 7.69 -11.64
N CYS A 37 0.16 8.42 -11.55
CA CYS A 37 -0.51 8.99 -12.72
C CYS A 37 0.40 9.92 -13.52
N GLU A 38 1.22 10.72 -12.84
CA GLU A 38 2.22 11.58 -13.49
C GLU A 38 3.33 10.76 -14.16
N GLN A 39 3.85 9.75 -13.47
CA GLN A 39 4.92 8.88 -13.99
C GLN A 39 4.50 8.16 -15.28
N VAL A 40 3.26 7.65 -15.35
CA VAL A 40 2.76 6.92 -16.53
C VAL A 40 2.14 7.84 -17.61
N GLY A 41 2.14 9.16 -17.39
CA GLY A 41 1.59 10.14 -18.33
C GLY A 41 0.06 10.13 -18.46
N GLU A 42 -0.64 9.65 -17.43
CA GLU A 42 -2.12 9.56 -17.39
C GLU A 42 -2.75 10.51 -16.36
N ARG A 43 -2.18 11.68 -16.15
CA ARG A 43 -2.75 12.69 -15.26
C ARG A 43 -4.03 13.28 -15.87
N ASP A 44 -5.16 13.04 -15.23
CA ASP A 44 -6.45 13.62 -15.56
C ASP A 44 -6.91 14.55 -14.44
N ALA A 45 -7.09 15.84 -14.76
CA ALA A 45 -7.50 16.87 -13.80
C ALA A 45 -8.89 16.58 -13.20
N SER A 46 -9.80 15.99 -13.98
CA SER A 46 -11.15 15.64 -13.52
C SER A 46 -11.10 14.49 -12.51
N ALA A 47 -10.27 13.48 -12.73
CA ALA A 47 -10.05 12.38 -11.80
C ALA A 47 -9.42 12.86 -10.50
N VAL A 48 -8.43 13.76 -10.56
CA VAL A 48 -7.80 14.37 -9.38
C VAL A 48 -8.83 15.15 -8.56
N ALA A 49 -9.68 15.97 -9.19
CA ALA A 49 -10.72 16.71 -8.51
C ALA A 49 -11.74 15.79 -7.83
N ALA A 50 -12.16 14.70 -8.50
CA ALA A 50 -13.08 13.72 -7.94
C ALA A 50 -12.52 12.99 -6.71
N VAL A 51 -11.24 12.56 -6.76
CA VAL A 51 -10.54 11.93 -5.62
C VAL A 51 -10.44 12.92 -4.46
N THR A 52 -10.06 14.18 -4.73
CA THR A 52 -9.97 15.22 -3.70
C THR A 52 -11.31 15.48 -3.03
N ALA A 53 -12.41 15.53 -3.79
CA ALA A 53 -13.75 15.70 -3.24
C ALA A 53 -14.18 14.53 -2.33
N ARG A 54 -13.91 13.26 -2.74
CA ARG A 54 -14.20 12.08 -1.91
C ARG A 54 -13.36 12.08 -0.62
N ARG A 55 -12.08 12.43 -0.72
CA ARG A 55 -11.20 12.58 0.46
C ARG A 55 -11.74 13.63 1.43
N GLN A 56 -12.21 14.78 0.94
CA GLN A 56 -12.80 15.83 1.79
C GLN A 56 -14.09 15.36 2.44
N ALA A 57 -14.95 14.63 1.72
CA ALA A 57 -16.16 14.03 2.28
C ALA A 57 -15.85 13.04 3.42
N LEU A 58 -14.82 12.21 3.27
CA LEU A 58 -14.34 11.29 4.31
C LEU A 58 -13.76 12.03 5.52
N GLN A 59 -13.04 13.13 5.31
CA GLN A 59 -12.56 13.97 6.39
C GLN A 59 -13.70 14.59 7.21
N ALA A 60 -14.81 14.99 6.57
CA ALA A 60 -15.97 15.54 7.27
C ALA A 60 -16.66 14.51 8.19
N LEU A 61 -16.50 13.21 7.91
CA LEU A 61 -17.02 12.11 8.75
C LEU A 61 -16.14 11.77 9.95
N LEU A 62 -15.00 12.44 10.14
CA LEU A 62 -14.07 12.14 11.22
C LEU A 62 -14.71 12.22 12.62
N ALA A 63 -15.69 13.09 12.79
CA ALA A 63 -16.45 13.25 14.03
C ALA A 63 -17.59 12.22 14.20
N ASP A 64 -17.88 11.39 13.17
CA ASP A 64 -18.93 10.37 13.24
C ASP A 64 -18.57 9.30 14.29
N SER A 65 -19.58 8.87 15.05
CA SER A 65 -19.40 7.89 16.13
C SER A 65 -19.21 6.45 15.64
N ASP A 66 -19.59 6.12 14.40
CA ASP A 66 -19.43 4.76 13.84
C ASP A 66 -18.03 4.53 13.26
N ASN A 67 -17.14 4.07 14.14
CA ASN A 67 -15.75 3.77 13.79
C ASN A 67 -15.61 2.63 12.76
N THR A 68 -16.50 1.63 12.80
CA THR A 68 -16.47 0.49 11.90
C THR A 68 -16.83 0.92 10.47
N ARG A 69 -17.87 1.72 10.35
CA ARG A 69 -18.31 2.29 9.07
C ARG A 69 -17.25 3.22 8.48
N TYR A 70 -16.64 4.07 9.31
CA TYR A 70 -15.57 4.96 8.87
C TYR A 70 -14.38 4.18 8.32
N ALA A 71 -13.93 3.14 9.04
CA ALA A 71 -12.85 2.27 8.59
C ALA A 71 -13.15 1.60 7.24
N GLN A 72 -14.37 1.08 7.06
CA GLN A 72 -14.78 0.45 5.80
C GLN A 72 -14.75 1.43 4.62
N LEU A 73 -15.20 2.67 4.82
CA LEU A 73 -15.19 3.70 3.78
C LEU A 73 -13.76 4.09 3.37
N ILE A 74 -12.86 4.26 4.33
CA ILE A 74 -11.45 4.57 4.06
C ILE A 74 -10.77 3.41 3.31
N GLU A 75 -10.95 2.17 3.75
CA GLU A 75 -10.36 1.00 3.09
C GLU A 75 -10.91 0.81 1.66
N ALA A 76 -12.20 1.09 1.45
CA ALA A 76 -12.80 1.04 0.11
C ALA A 76 -12.20 2.08 -0.83
N GLU A 77 -11.95 3.32 -0.36
CA GLU A 77 -11.33 4.36 -1.17
C GLU A 77 -9.86 4.04 -1.47
N ILE A 78 -9.11 3.53 -0.49
CA ILE A 78 -7.71 3.07 -0.71
C ILE A 78 -7.68 1.94 -1.76
N ALA A 79 -8.59 0.97 -1.66
CA ALA A 79 -8.68 -0.13 -2.62
C ALA A 79 -9.03 0.37 -4.03
N PHE A 80 -9.93 1.36 -4.14
CA PHE A 80 -10.25 2.02 -5.40
C PHE A 80 -9.02 2.69 -6.03
N LEU A 81 -8.27 3.48 -5.25
CA LEU A 81 -7.05 4.15 -5.75
C LEU A 81 -5.99 3.16 -6.21
N GLN A 82 -5.82 2.05 -5.49
CA GLN A 82 -4.91 0.98 -5.87
C GLN A 82 -5.33 0.27 -7.17
N ALA A 83 -6.63 0.04 -7.36
CA ALA A 83 -7.16 -0.56 -8.57
C ALA A 83 -6.99 0.38 -9.77
N ASP A 84 -7.37 1.67 -9.65
CA ASP A 84 -7.20 2.67 -10.70
C ASP A 84 -5.72 2.87 -11.09
N THR A 85 -4.81 2.83 -10.10
CA THR A 85 -3.36 2.86 -10.37
C THR A 85 -2.93 1.71 -11.27
N ARG A 86 -3.32 0.47 -10.93
CA ARG A 86 -2.98 -0.73 -11.72
C ARG A 86 -3.55 -0.67 -13.12
N ASP A 87 -4.78 -0.19 -13.28
CA ASP A 87 -5.43 -0.05 -14.57
C ASP A 87 -4.72 0.97 -15.47
N ARG A 88 -4.28 2.11 -14.90
CA ARG A 88 -3.50 3.13 -15.63
C ARG A 88 -2.13 2.60 -16.04
N GLU A 89 -1.44 1.94 -15.12
CA GLU A 89 -0.16 1.28 -15.40
C GLU A 89 -0.30 0.24 -16.52
N ALA A 90 -1.32 -0.62 -16.46
CA ALA A 90 -1.57 -1.62 -17.48
C ALA A 90 -1.80 -1.00 -18.85
N ARG A 91 -2.63 0.08 -18.92
CA ARG A 91 -2.83 0.81 -20.18
C ARG A 91 -1.55 1.45 -20.72
N ALA A 92 -0.72 2.01 -19.85
CA ALA A 92 0.56 2.59 -20.26
C ALA A 92 1.53 1.52 -20.78
N VAL A 93 1.60 0.37 -20.10
CA VAL A 93 2.38 -0.80 -20.54
C VAL A 93 1.89 -1.33 -21.87
N ASP A 94 0.56 -1.49 -22.05
CA ASP A 94 -0.01 -1.98 -23.30
C ASP A 94 0.26 -1.03 -24.48
N ARG A 95 0.19 0.30 -24.26
CA ARG A 95 0.58 1.31 -25.27
C ARG A 95 2.06 1.21 -25.64
N ALA A 96 2.93 1.10 -24.64
CA ALA A 96 4.37 0.97 -24.85
C ALA A 96 4.70 -0.35 -25.59
N ALA A 97 4.07 -1.45 -25.22
CA ALA A 97 4.23 -2.75 -25.88
C ALA A 97 3.76 -2.70 -27.35
N ALA A 98 2.59 -2.10 -27.61
CA ALA A 98 2.09 -1.91 -28.97
C ALA A 98 3.04 -1.05 -29.83
N GLY A 99 3.58 0.03 -29.26
CA GLY A 99 4.58 0.86 -29.92
C GLY A 99 5.84 0.07 -30.31
N ARG A 100 6.35 -0.78 -29.42
CA ARG A 100 7.49 -1.67 -29.70
C ARG A 100 7.19 -2.67 -30.81
N GLN A 101 6.01 -3.28 -30.80
CA GLN A 101 5.57 -4.20 -31.85
C GLN A 101 5.47 -3.50 -33.19
N GLN A 102 4.92 -2.28 -33.24
CA GLN A 102 4.84 -1.49 -34.47
C GLN A 102 6.25 -1.17 -35.00
N GLN A 103 7.16 -0.73 -34.13
CA GLN A 103 8.56 -0.48 -34.52
C GLN A 103 9.25 -1.72 -35.08
N ARG A 104 9.04 -2.89 -34.46
CA ARG A 104 9.58 -4.15 -34.97
C ARG A 104 9.02 -4.49 -36.33
N ARG A 105 7.69 -4.40 -36.55
CA ARG A 105 7.06 -4.63 -37.83
C ARG A 105 7.59 -3.69 -38.91
N GLN A 106 7.79 -2.41 -38.58
CA GLN A 106 8.37 -1.44 -39.50
C GLN A 106 9.80 -1.81 -39.87
N ARG A 107 10.63 -2.23 -38.92
CA ARG A 107 11.99 -2.71 -39.13
C ARG A 107 12.02 -3.96 -40.02
N ASP A 108 11.21 -4.96 -39.70
CA ASP A 108 11.16 -6.22 -40.46
C ASP A 108 10.64 -5.99 -41.90
N ASN A 109 9.62 -5.12 -42.06
CA ASN A 109 9.12 -4.70 -43.38
C ASN A 109 10.20 -3.96 -44.18
N ALA A 110 10.94 -3.02 -43.55
CA ALA A 110 12.01 -2.29 -44.19
C ALA A 110 13.12 -3.22 -44.67
N ALA A 111 13.53 -4.20 -43.84
CA ALA A 111 14.52 -5.20 -44.21
C ALA A 111 14.05 -6.09 -45.38
N ALA A 112 12.78 -6.53 -45.37
CA ALA A 112 12.20 -7.33 -46.45
C ALA A 112 12.11 -6.55 -47.78
N VAL A 113 11.68 -5.28 -47.71
CA VAL A 113 11.59 -4.40 -48.86
C VAL A 113 12.99 -4.11 -49.44
N LEU A 114 13.99 -3.82 -48.61
CA LEU A 114 15.37 -3.62 -49.06
C LEU A 114 15.91 -4.83 -49.79
N LYS A 115 15.69 -6.02 -49.27
CA LYS A 115 16.09 -7.27 -49.92
C LYS A 115 15.42 -7.43 -51.29
N THR A 116 14.11 -7.16 -51.35
CA THR A 116 13.34 -7.27 -52.61
C THR A 116 13.78 -6.24 -53.67
N LEU A 117 14.14 -5.01 -53.23
CA LEU A 117 14.68 -3.98 -54.15
C LEU A 117 16.09 -4.30 -54.61
N GLN A 118 16.89 -5.02 -53.86
CA GLN A 118 18.21 -5.51 -54.25
C GLN A 118 18.11 -6.66 -55.28
N ASP A 119 17.11 -7.53 -55.15
CA ASP A 119 16.89 -8.68 -56.02
C ASP A 119 16.18 -8.30 -57.37
N ARG A 120 15.57 -7.11 -57.44
CA ARG A 120 14.87 -6.61 -58.63
C ARG A 120 15.57 -5.35 -59.18
N PRO A 121 15.71 -5.21 -60.52
CA PRO A 121 16.23 -3.98 -61.14
C PRO A 121 15.17 -2.86 -61.11
N VAL A 122 14.89 -2.33 -59.92
CA VAL A 122 14.01 -1.17 -59.74
C VAL A 122 14.87 0.05 -59.47
N ASP A 123 14.65 1.13 -60.19
CA ASP A 123 15.36 2.39 -60.02
C ASP A 123 14.82 3.11 -58.76
N ALA A 124 15.40 2.76 -57.62
CA ALA A 124 15.02 3.32 -56.32
C ALA A 124 15.92 4.52 -55.99
N ASP A 125 15.31 5.64 -55.60
CA ASP A 125 16.01 6.82 -55.14
C ASP A 125 16.99 6.52 -53.98
N ALA A 126 18.22 7.02 -54.05
CA ALA A 126 19.23 6.80 -53.02
C ALA A 126 18.81 7.26 -51.62
N GLY A 127 18.02 8.33 -51.53
CA GLY A 127 17.45 8.81 -50.28
C GLY A 127 16.46 7.83 -49.65
N LEU A 128 15.63 7.19 -50.48
CA LEU A 128 14.69 6.16 -50.02
C LEU A 128 15.42 4.91 -49.52
N LEU A 129 16.45 4.47 -50.26
CA LEU A 129 17.27 3.33 -49.82
C LEU A 129 18.01 3.60 -48.50
N GLN A 130 18.51 4.81 -48.30
CA GLN A 130 19.14 5.21 -47.04
C GLN A 130 18.12 5.24 -45.91
N ALA A 131 16.94 5.78 -46.12
CA ALA A 131 15.86 5.79 -45.11
C ALA A 131 15.39 4.38 -44.74
N LEU A 132 15.23 3.48 -45.73
CA LEU A 132 14.91 2.07 -45.48
C LEU A 132 16.00 1.33 -44.69
N ARG A 133 17.28 1.60 -44.97
CA ARG A 133 18.40 1.04 -44.21
C ARG A 133 18.35 1.51 -42.75
N ALA A 134 18.15 2.83 -42.52
CA ALA A 134 18.04 3.37 -41.20
C ALA A 134 16.87 2.72 -40.41
N LEU A 135 15.72 2.49 -41.06
CA LEU A 135 14.59 1.80 -40.47
C LEU A 135 14.90 0.32 -40.18
N ALA A 136 15.56 -0.38 -41.07
CA ALA A 136 15.96 -1.77 -40.91
C ALA A 136 16.97 -1.94 -39.75
N ASP A 137 17.84 -0.96 -39.54
CA ASP A 137 18.80 -0.90 -38.43
C ASP A 137 18.17 -0.46 -37.11
N GLY A 138 16.84 -0.20 -37.10
CA GLY A 138 16.09 0.16 -35.89
C GLY A 138 16.14 1.64 -35.53
N HIS A 139 16.63 2.50 -36.43
CA HIS A 139 16.57 3.95 -36.21
C HIS A 139 15.16 4.45 -36.56
N ALA A 140 14.36 4.73 -35.53
CA ALA A 140 13.01 5.26 -35.70
C ALA A 140 13.05 6.65 -36.32
N GLY A 141 12.60 6.77 -37.59
CA GLY A 141 12.32 8.04 -38.20
C GLY A 141 10.85 8.44 -38.05
N ALA A 142 10.57 9.75 -37.91
CA ALA A 142 9.21 10.27 -37.75
C ALA A 142 8.26 9.88 -38.91
N ASP A 143 8.81 9.50 -40.10
CA ASP A 143 8.08 9.21 -41.31
C ASP A 143 8.16 7.74 -41.77
N ALA A 144 8.36 6.80 -40.82
CA ALA A 144 8.54 5.37 -41.13
C ALA A 144 7.41 4.80 -42.02
N GLU A 145 6.17 5.18 -41.76
CA GLU A 145 5.01 4.77 -42.58
C GLU A 145 5.06 5.35 -43.99
N ALA A 146 5.43 6.61 -44.15
CA ALA A 146 5.55 7.25 -45.46
C ALA A 146 6.70 6.65 -46.29
N VAL A 147 7.83 6.35 -45.65
CA VAL A 147 8.97 5.67 -46.28
C VAL A 147 8.58 4.29 -46.78
N LEU A 148 7.92 3.48 -45.94
CA LEU A 148 7.44 2.16 -46.32
C LEU A 148 6.36 2.22 -47.42
N ALA A 149 5.41 3.16 -47.34
CA ALA A 149 4.38 3.35 -48.37
C ALA A 149 5.00 3.68 -49.73
N ARG A 150 5.98 4.59 -49.79
CA ARG A 150 6.73 4.90 -51.00
C ARG A 150 7.46 3.67 -51.57
N ALA A 151 8.08 2.91 -50.69
CA ALA A 151 8.83 1.72 -51.08
C ALA A 151 7.89 0.60 -51.60
N PHE A 152 6.73 0.39 -50.99
CA PHE A 152 5.71 -0.54 -51.49
C PHE A 152 5.11 -0.08 -52.82
N ALA A 153 4.92 1.22 -53.01
CA ALA A 153 4.44 1.75 -54.29
C ALA A 153 5.42 1.47 -55.45
N LEU A 154 6.73 1.48 -55.21
CA LEU A 154 7.74 1.10 -56.19
C LEU A 154 7.73 -0.40 -56.52
N LEU A 155 7.35 -1.24 -55.59
CA LEU A 155 7.25 -2.70 -55.78
C LEU A 155 5.91 -3.14 -56.35
N ALA A 156 4.89 -2.27 -56.26
CA ALA A 156 3.61 -2.56 -56.87
C ALA A 156 3.80 -2.71 -58.41
N PRO A 157 3.18 -3.73 -59.03
CA PRO A 157 3.20 -3.83 -60.49
C PRO A 157 2.60 -2.54 -61.03
N PRO A 158 3.18 -1.98 -62.13
CA PRO A 158 2.55 -0.85 -62.80
C PRO A 158 1.10 -1.24 -63.07
N GLU A 159 0.17 -0.34 -62.75
CA GLU A 159 -1.22 -0.50 -63.18
C GLU A 159 -1.26 -0.41 -64.74
N GLU A 160 -0.73 -1.45 -65.34
CA GLU A 160 -1.10 -1.68 -66.76
C GLU A 160 -2.60 -1.92 -66.70
N GLN A 161 -3.35 -0.95 -67.21
CA GLN A 161 -4.69 -1.16 -67.75
C GLN A 161 -4.54 -2.11 -68.93
N THR A 162 -4.14 -3.35 -68.64
CA THR A 162 -4.24 -4.44 -69.60
C THR A 162 -5.73 -4.72 -69.81
N THR A 163 -6.37 -3.90 -70.59
CA THR A 163 -7.51 -4.35 -71.34
C THR A 163 -7.00 -5.52 -72.20
N LEU A 164 -7.02 -6.73 -71.61
CA LEU A 164 -6.73 -7.96 -72.31
C LEU A 164 -7.59 -7.94 -73.59
N SER A 165 -6.97 -8.00 -74.80
CA SER A 165 -7.69 -8.21 -76.04
C SER A 165 -8.49 -9.51 -75.92
N ASP A 166 -9.56 -9.63 -76.61
CA ASP A 166 -10.42 -10.83 -76.60
C ASP A 166 -9.62 -12.12 -76.87
N GLY A 167 -8.58 -12.04 -77.75
CA GLY A 167 -7.64 -13.14 -77.96
C GLY A 167 -6.75 -13.49 -76.76
N GLN A 168 -6.31 -12.50 -76.03
CA GLN A 168 -5.54 -12.71 -74.74
C GLN A 168 -6.42 -13.27 -73.64
N ARG A 169 -7.70 -12.87 -73.60
CA ARG A 169 -8.68 -13.46 -72.68
C ARG A 169 -8.97 -14.93 -73.01
N ALA A 170 -9.12 -15.25 -74.26
CA ALA A 170 -9.30 -16.62 -74.72
C ALA A 170 -8.07 -17.49 -74.46
N LEU A 171 -6.85 -16.95 -74.65
CA LEU A 171 -5.59 -17.63 -74.32
C LEU A 171 -5.40 -17.81 -72.84
N ALA A 172 -5.71 -16.79 -72.01
CA ALA A 172 -5.67 -16.89 -70.58
C ALA A 172 -6.68 -17.92 -70.04
N ALA A 173 -7.87 -17.98 -70.59
CA ALA A 173 -8.86 -19.01 -70.31
C ALA A 173 -8.41 -20.43 -70.73
N ALA A 174 -7.69 -20.57 -71.83
CA ALA A 174 -7.12 -21.84 -72.25
C ALA A 174 -5.88 -22.28 -71.47
N LEU A 175 -5.15 -21.34 -70.90
CA LEU A 175 -4.00 -21.56 -69.98
C LEU A 175 -4.36 -21.70 -68.49
N GLN A 176 -5.62 -21.48 -68.14
CA GLN A 176 -6.10 -21.79 -66.83
C GLN A 176 -6.03 -23.31 -66.57
N THR A 177 -4.86 -23.77 -66.17
CA THR A 177 -4.70 -25.09 -65.59
C THR A 177 -5.65 -25.18 -64.41
N SER A 178 -6.35 -26.29 -64.30
CA SER A 178 -7.35 -26.59 -63.27
C SER A 178 -6.79 -26.67 -61.80
N ALA A 179 -5.58 -26.19 -61.59
CA ALA A 179 -5.03 -26.05 -60.26
C ALA A 179 -5.56 -24.73 -59.62
N PRO A 180 -6.24 -24.78 -58.50
CA PRO A 180 -6.68 -23.56 -57.80
C PRO A 180 -5.48 -22.65 -57.55
N ILE A 181 -5.58 -21.39 -58.00
CA ILE A 181 -4.59 -20.38 -57.65
C ILE A 181 -4.60 -20.24 -56.13
N PRO A 182 -3.46 -20.53 -55.46
CA PRO A 182 -3.43 -20.44 -54.01
C PRO A 182 -3.81 -19.01 -53.61
N THR A 183 -4.75 -18.90 -52.67
CA THR A 183 -5.11 -17.62 -52.08
C THR A 183 -3.94 -17.06 -51.29
N LEU A 184 -3.94 -15.74 -51.00
CA LEU A 184 -2.95 -15.12 -50.12
C LEU A 184 -2.91 -15.83 -48.77
N ALA A 185 -4.04 -16.35 -48.29
CA ALA A 185 -4.17 -17.13 -47.08
C ALA A 185 -3.44 -18.50 -47.22
N ASP A 186 -3.59 -19.19 -48.38
CA ASP A 186 -2.91 -20.48 -48.63
C ASP A 186 -1.40 -20.27 -48.77
N TRP A 187 -0.98 -19.18 -49.42
CA TRP A 187 0.42 -18.80 -49.52
C TRP A 187 1.02 -18.43 -48.13
N ALA A 188 0.30 -17.65 -47.33
CA ALA A 188 0.72 -17.32 -45.99
C ALA A 188 0.80 -18.56 -45.06
N ALA A 189 -0.14 -19.50 -45.22
CA ALA A 189 -0.12 -20.77 -44.51
C ALA A 189 1.03 -21.72 -44.93
N ALA A 190 1.45 -21.63 -46.21
CA ALA A 190 2.60 -22.40 -46.75
C ALA A 190 3.97 -21.81 -46.36
N GLN A 191 4.04 -20.55 -45.92
CA GLN A 191 5.27 -20.02 -45.34
C GLN A 191 5.51 -20.72 -44.00
N PRO A 192 6.77 -21.12 -43.66
CA PRO A 192 7.10 -21.66 -42.37
C PRO A 192 7.00 -20.52 -41.34
N ALA A 193 5.76 -20.19 -40.99
CA ALA A 193 5.52 -19.31 -39.86
C ALA A 193 6.03 -20.04 -38.63
N ASP A 194 6.96 -19.42 -37.87
CA ASP A 194 7.28 -19.85 -36.51
C ASP A 194 6.29 -19.14 -35.54
N PRO A 195 5.06 -19.68 -35.37
CA PRO A 195 4.04 -19.05 -34.50
C PRO A 195 4.52 -18.99 -33.09
N GLY A 196 5.47 -19.84 -32.71
CA GLY A 196 6.11 -19.82 -31.39
C GLY A 196 7.03 -18.60 -31.22
N ARG A 197 7.71 -18.17 -32.27
CA ARG A 197 8.57 -16.97 -32.22
C ARG A 197 7.77 -15.70 -31.94
N GLU A 198 6.69 -15.49 -32.70
CA GLU A 198 5.86 -14.28 -32.53
C GLU A 198 5.27 -14.21 -31.14
N ALA A 199 4.74 -15.32 -30.62
CA ALA A 199 4.20 -15.37 -29.26
C ALA A 199 5.26 -15.06 -28.17
N ARG A 200 6.51 -15.50 -28.39
CA ARG A 200 7.63 -15.18 -27.48
C ARG A 200 7.98 -13.70 -27.53
N LEU A 201 8.10 -13.15 -28.73
CA LEU A 201 8.42 -11.74 -28.95
C LEU A 201 7.33 -10.82 -28.35
N LEU A 202 6.06 -11.16 -28.48
CA LEU A 202 4.96 -10.43 -27.85
C LEU A 202 5.10 -10.40 -26.32
N ARG A 203 5.45 -11.52 -25.70
CA ARG A 203 5.69 -11.60 -24.25
C ARG A 203 6.91 -10.77 -23.83
N VAL A 204 8.01 -10.88 -24.55
CA VAL A 204 9.23 -10.10 -24.30
C VAL A 204 8.94 -8.60 -24.39
N ASP A 205 8.24 -8.16 -25.44
CA ASP A 205 7.89 -6.75 -25.60
C ASP A 205 7.03 -6.23 -24.46
N ARG A 206 6.07 -7.02 -24.01
CA ARG A 206 5.22 -6.64 -22.88
C ARG A 206 6.04 -6.48 -21.59
N TYR A 207 6.89 -7.44 -21.25
CA TYR A 207 7.73 -7.35 -20.06
C TYR A 207 8.76 -6.22 -20.14
N ILE A 208 9.40 -6.02 -21.29
CA ILE A 208 10.32 -4.89 -21.48
C ILE A 208 9.57 -3.56 -21.36
N ALA A 209 8.37 -3.44 -21.95
CA ALA A 209 7.53 -2.26 -21.81
C ALA A 209 7.16 -2.01 -20.34
N GLU A 210 6.80 -3.05 -19.61
CA GLU A 210 6.52 -2.97 -18.17
C GLU A 210 7.73 -2.45 -17.38
N LEU A 211 8.92 -3.00 -17.60
CA LEU A 211 10.13 -2.52 -16.95
C LEU A 211 10.45 -1.07 -17.31
N GLN A 212 10.28 -0.68 -18.59
CA GLN A 212 10.53 0.68 -19.05
C GLN A 212 9.57 1.70 -18.41
N VAL A 213 8.28 1.37 -18.37
CA VAL A 213 7.23 2.25 -17.85
C VAL A 213 7.31 2.38 -16.33
N LEU A 214 7.53 1.26 -15.61
CA LEU A 214 7.46 1.23 -14.15
C LEU A 214 8.81 1.49 -13.46
N GLN A 215 9.93 1.14 -14.08
CA GLN A 215 11.27 1.25 -13.48
C GLN A 215 12.24 2.14 -14.27
N GLY A 216 11.84 2.55 -15.46
CA GLY A 216 12.64 3.41 -16.32
C GLY A 216 13.52 2.66 -17.34
N PRO A 217 14.03 3.37 -18.36
CA PRO A 217 14.72 2.78 -19.50
C PRO A 217 16.04 2.09 -19.13
N ALA A 218 16.75 2.57 -18.11
CA ALA A 218 18.03 2.00 -17.69
C ALA A 218 17.92 0.54 -17.21
N VAL A 219 16.83 0.19 -16.51
CA VAL A 219 16.58 -1.17 -16.03
C VAL A 219 16.25 -2.13 -17.18
N ALA A 220 15.63 -1.65 -18.24
CA ALA A 220 15.28 -2.44 -19.42
C ALA A 220 16.45 -2.62 -20.39
N ALA A 221 17.51 -1.79 -20.35
CA ALA A 221 18.61 -1.79 -21.30
C ALA A 221 19.28 -3.18 -21.49
N PRO A 222 19.68 -3.91 -20.43
CA PRO A 222 20.33 -5.23 -20.59
C PRO A 222 19.42 -6.26 -21.27
N TYR A 223 18.11 -6.18 -21.06
CA TYR A 223 17.13 -7.08 -21.71
C TYR A 223 16.92 -6.73 -23.18
N LEU A 224 17.06 -5.44 -23.54
CA LEU A 224 17.03 -5.01 -24.94
C LEU A 224 18.25 -5.53 -25.71
N GLU A 225 19.43 -5.51 -25.09
CA GLU A 225 20.65 -6.07 -25.66
C GLU A 225 20.52 -7.60 -25.83
N ALA A 226 19.99 -8.29 -24.82
CA ALA A 226 19.75 -9.74 -24.88
C ALA A 226 18.72 -10.09 -25.99
N LEU A 227 17.65 -9.28 -26.14
CA LEU A 227 16.68 -9.44 -27.23
C LEU A 227 17.34 -9.27 -28.59
N HIS A 228 18.14 -8.21 -28.78
CA HIS A 228 18.87 -7.96 -30.01
C HIS A 228 19.79 -9.13 -30.36
N HIS A 229 20.55 -9.64 -29.39
CA HIS A 229 21.41 -10.82 -29.60
C HIS A 229 20.58 -12.06 -29.98
N ALA A 230 19.45 -12.30 -29.34
CA ALA A 230 18.57 -13.42 -29.67
C ALA A 230 17.97 -13.30 -31.10
N GLU A 231 17.64 -12.09 -31.53
CA GLU A 231 17.10 -11.83 -32.90
C GLU A 231 18.16 -12.03 -33.99
N GLN A 232 19.45 -11.80 -33.70
CA GLN A 232 20.55 -12.04 -34.62
C GLN A 232 20.92 -13.53 -34.80
N GLU A 233 20.45 -14.41 -33.90
CA GLU A 233 20.73 -15.83 -33.98
C GLU A 233 20.04 -16.45 -35.20
N THR A 234 20.83 -17.08 -36.07
CA THR A 234 20.38 -17.66 -37.32
C THR A 234 19.70 -19.02 -37.15
N ALA A 235 20.15 -19.81 -36.16
CA ALA A 235 19.60 -21.13 -35.88
C ALA A 235 18.24 -20.99 -35.15
N PRO A 236 17.08 -21.39 -35.74
CA PRO A 236 15.77 -21.18 -35.16
C PRO A 236 15.58 -21.80 -33.76
N GLN A 237 16.13 -22.98 -33.55
CA GLN A 237 16.04 -23.68 -32.27
C GLN A 237 16.80 -22.92 -31.15
N ARG A 238 18.04 -22.48 -31.45
CA ARG A 238 18.85 -21.72 -30.50
C ARG A 238 18.24 -20.35 -30.20
N ARG A 239 17.74 -19.66 -31.23
CA ARG A 239 16.99 -18.40 -31.08
C ARG A 239 15.79 -18.57 -30.16
N ASN A 240 14.99 -19.63 -30.36
CA ASN A 240 13.80 -19.87 -29.53
C ASN A 240 14.18 -20.18 -28.07
N LEU A 241 15.26 -20.90 -27.81
CA LEU A 241 15.78 -21.11 -26.47
C LEU A 241 16.25 -19.82 -25.80
N LEU A 242 16.93 -18.93 -26.53
CA LEU A 242 17.33 -17.61 -26.01
C LEU A 242 16.12 -16.75 -25.66
N LEU A 243 15.08 -16.75 -26.51
CA LEU A 243 13.84 -16.03 -26.26
C LEU A 243 13.08 -16.62 -25.05
N ASP A 244 13.04 -17.94 -24.90
CA ASP A 244 12.42 -18.59 -23.74
C ASP A 244 13.17 -18.24 -22.43
N SER A 245 14.53 -18.27 -22.44
CA SER A 245 15.33 -17.83 -21.32
C SER A 245 15.04 -16.37 -20.95
N LEU A 246 15.00 -15.49 -21.96
CA LEU A 246 14.72 -14.07 -21.77
C LEU A 246 13.31 -13.83 -21.19
N VAL A 247 12.30 -14.58 -21.62
CA VAL A 247 10.94 -14.51 -21.04
C VAL A 247 10.96 -14.89 -19.56
N LEU A 248 11.69 -15.94 -19.18
CA LEU A 248 11.79 -16.37 -17.78
C LEU A 248 12.53 -15.34 -16.91
N GLU A 249 13.63 -14.79 -17.41
CA GLU A 249 14.40 -13.74 -16.71
C GLU A 249 13.57 -12.47 -16.51
N LEU A 250 12.85 -12.02 -17.55
CA LEU A 250 11.97 -10.87 -17.49
C LEU A 250 10.80 -11.10 -16.53
N ALA A 251 10.18 -12.28 -16.56
CA ALA A 251 9.11 -12.63 -15.63
C ALA A 251 9.60 -12.63 -14.18
N ALA A 252 10.80 -13.16 -13.92
CA ALA A 252 11.41 -13.13 -12.59
C ALA A 252 11.74 -11.70 -12.15
N ALA A 253 12.25 -10.85 -13.03
CA ALA A 253 12.54 -9.44 -12.75
C ALA A 253 11.26 -8.65 -12.43
N SER A 254 10.19 -8.83 -13.20
CA SER A 254 8.87 -8.23 -12.97
C SER A 254 8.29 -8.67 -11.62
N ALA A 255 8.30 -9.97 -11.32
CA ALA A 255 7.82 -10.51 -10.05
C ALA A 255 8.62 -9.95 -8.85
N ALA A 256 9.94 -9.91 -8.95
CA ALA A 256 10.80 -9.36 -7.90
C ALA A 256 10.56 -7.86 -7.68
N PHE A 257 10.32 -7.10 -8.74
CA PHE A 257 9.95 -5.69 -8.64
C PHE A 257 8.60 -5.52 -7.94
N ALA A 258 7.58 -6.28 -8.34
CA ALA A 258 6.25 -6.22 -7.73
C ALA A 258 6.31 -6.51 -6.22
N GLN A 259 7.09 -7.51 -5.80
CA GLN A 259 7.29 -7.82 -4.38
C GLN A 259 7.95 -6.68 -3.61
N ARG A 260 9.04 -6.11 -4.16
CA ARG A 260 9.74 -4.97 -3.53
C ARG A 260 8.84 -3.74 -3.43
N ARG A 261 8.06 -3.46 -4.47
CA ARG A 261 7.12 -2.34 -4.49
C ARG A 261 6.05 -2.45 -3.40
N VAL A 262 5.39 -3.60 -3.29
CA VAL A 262 4.38 -3.85 -2.25
C VAL A 262 4.98 -3.68 -0.85
N GLN A 263 6.19 -4.20 -0.64
CA GLN A 263 6.86 -4.10 0.66
C GLN A 263 7.32 -2.67 0.98
N LEU A 264 7.78 -1.92 -0.04
CA LEU A 264 8.15 -0.51 0.11
C LEU A 264 6.92 0.36 0.44
N GLU A 265 5.79 0.14 -0.24
CA GLU A 265 4.54 0.85 0.03
C GLU A 265 4.06 0.60 1.47
N ARG A 266 4.13 -0.66 1.93
CA ARG A 266 3.82 -1.01 3.32
C ARG A 266 4.76 -0.33 4.32
N LEU A 267 6.07 -0.34 4.05
CA LEU A 267 7.07 0.32 4.89
C LEU A 267 6.79 1.81 5.01
N GLN A 268 6.52 2.48 3.88
CA GLN A 268 6.20 3.91 3.85
C GLN A 268 4.91 4.24 4.60
N ASP A 269 3.87 3.39 4.50
CA ASP A 269 2.62 3.56 5.25
C ASP A 269 2.86 3.51 6.77
N VAL A 270 3.58 2.49 7.25
CA VAL A 270 3.87 2.34 8.68
C VAL A 270 4.78 3.45 9.20
N ALA A 271 5.84 3.77 8.45
CA ALA A 271 6.80 4.82 8.83
C ALA A 271 6.14 6.20 8.91
N SER A 272 5.23 6.50 8.02
CA SER A 272 4.51 7.76 8.02
C SER A 272 3.56 7.88 9.21
N ARG A 273 2.89 6.79 9.61
CA ARG A 273 2.08 6.74 10.83
C ARG A 273 2.95 6.96 12.07
N LEU A 274 4.13 6.34 12.11
CA LEU A 274 5.09 6.51 13.19
C LEU A 274 5.59 7.95 13.27
N GLY A 275 5.94 8.55 12.13
CA GLY A 275 6.40 9.95 12.04
C GLY A 275 5.33 10.98 12.41
N ALA A 276 4.05 10.66 12.24
CA ALA A 276 2.94 11.51 12.68
C ALA A 276 2.76 11.53 14.20
N LEU A 277 3.14 10.42 14.89
CA LEU A 277 3.02 10.31 16.34
C LEU A 277 4.21 10.91 17.09
N ASP A 278 5.42 10.55 16.69
CA ASP A 278 6.65 11.07 17.33
C ASP A 278 7.81 11.12 16.32
N PRO A 279 7.98 12.26 15.62
CA PRO A 279 9.01 12.40 14.61
C PRO A 279 10.43 12.50 15.18
N LEU A 280 10.61 12.92 16.43
CA LEU A 280 11.94 13.16 17.01
C LEU A 280 12.55 11.86 17.56
N ASP A 281 11.81 11.10 18.32
CA ASP A 281 12.30 9.85 18.93
C ASP A 281 12.63 8.78 17.88
N HIS A 282 11.96 8.84 16.72
CA HIS A 282 12.13 7.87 15.63
C HIS A 282 12.89 8.40 14.42
N ALA A 283 13.48 9.62 14.50
CA ALA A 283 14.17 10.26 13.38
C ALA A 283 15.23 9.38 12.69
N PRO A 284 16.07 8.60 13.39
CA PRO A 284 17.05 7.74 12.72
C PRO A 284 16.41 6.62 11.90
N LEU A 285 15.33 6.04 12.38
CA LEU A 285 14.58 4.98 11.67
C LEU A 285 13.85 5.57 10.46
N LEU A 286 13.20 6.72 10.61
CA LEU A 286 12.51 7.41 9.52
C LEU A 286 13.47 7.86 8.42
N ALA A 287 14.70 8.28 8.77
CA ALA A 287 15.74 8.61 7.80
C ALA A 287 16.18 7.37 6.98
N GLN A 288 16.32 6.20 7.62
CA GLN A 288 16.61 4.95 6.90
C GLN A 288 15.49 4.58 5.92
N VAL A 289 14.22 4.73 6.35
CA VAL A 289 13.07 4.49 5.46
C VAL A 289 13.07 5.47 4.28
N GLY A 290 13.37 6.75 4.52
CA GLY A 290 13.45 7.76 3.46
C GLY A 290 14.52 7.48 2.39
N ALA A 291 15.56 6.72 2.74
CA ALA A 291 16.59 6.29 1.80
C ALA A 291 16.20 5.03 0.98
N CYS A 292 15.10 4.36 1.32
CA CYS A 292 14.65 3.16 0.62
C CYS A 292 13.95 3.48 -0.71
N SER A 293 14.15 2.60 -1.69
CA SER A 293 13.52 2.66 -3.01
C SER A 293 13.14 1.27 -3.49
N THR A 294 12.54 1.16 -4.67
CA THR A 294 12.24 -0.13 -5.32
C THR A 294 13.51 -0.93 -5.69
N ALA A 295 14.71 -0.31 -5.64
CA ALA A 295 15.99 -0.98 -5.79
C ALA A 295 16.50 -1.61 -4.48
N THR A 296 15.93 -1.22 -3.33
CA THR A 296 16.33 -1.74 -2.02
C THR A 296 16.01 -3.24 -1.89
N ALA A 297 16.93 -4.00 -1.29
CA ALA A 297 16.77 -5.44 -1.12
C ALA A 297 15.54 -5.78 -0.24
N LEU A 298 14.76 -6.77 -0.67
CA LEU A 298 13.52 -7.17 0.00
C LEU A 298 13.71 -7.52 1.50
N PRO A 299 14.77 -8.23 1.93
CA PRO A 299 14.99 -8.50 3.36
C PRO A 299 15.16 -7.23 4.19
N LEU A 300 15.83 -6.20 3.67
CA LEU A 300 16.00 -4.93 4.37
C LEU A 300 14.67 -4.18 4.51
N LEU A 301 13.87 -4.12 3.44
CA LEU A 301 12.52 -3.53 3.50
C LEU A 301 11.66 -4.23 4.54
N THR A 302 11.70 -5.56 4.61
CA THR A 302 10.95 -6.36 5.59
C THR A 302 11.41 -6.08 7.02
N ALA A 303 12.72 -6.03 7.25
CA ALA A 303 13.29 -5.76 8.57
C ALA A 303 12.91 -4.36 9.08
N LEU A 304 13.01 -3.33 8.22
CA LEU A 304 12.61 -1.97 8.55
C LEU A 304 11.11 -1.86 8.82
N THR A 305 10.27 -2.56 8.03
CA THR A 305 8.82 -2.59 8.28
C THR A 305 8.52 -3.15 9.66
N GLN A 306 9.16 -4.25 10.04
CA GLN A 306 8.97 -4.85 11.37
C GLN A 306 9.44 -3.94 12.50
N GLN A 307 10.53 -3.21 12.33
CA GLN A 307 11.00 -2.21 13.30
C GLN A 307 9.99 -1.07 13.47
N CYS A 308 9.49 -0.53 12.36
CA CYS A 308 8.46 0.52 12.39
C CYS A 308 7.13 0.01 13.02
N ASP A 309 6.67 -1.20 12.67
CA ASP A 309 5.48 -1.82 13.26
C ASP A 309 5.64 -1.97 14.79
N THR A 310 6.81 -2.43 15.25
CA THR A 310 7.10 -2.59 16.68
C THR A 310 7.11 -1.26 17.41
N ALA A 311 7.78 -0.25 16.87
CA ALA A 311 7.84 1.10 17.44
C ALA A 311 6.44 1.74 17.49
N LEU A 312 5.67 1.63 16.41
CA LEU A 312 4.31 2.14 16.34
C LEU A 312 3.39 1.49 17.38
N ALA A 313 3.44 0.16 17.50
CA ALA A 313 2.64 -0.58 18.47
C ALA A 313 2.99 -0.19 19.92
N SER A 314 4.29 -0.07 20.22
CA SER A 314 4.76 0.36 21.54
C SER A 314 4.27 1.76 21.90
N HIS A 315 4.39 2.72 20.97
CA HIS A 315 3.94 4.09 21.20
C HIS A 315 2.42 4.17 21.39
N GLN A 316 1.65 3.48 20.54
CA GLN A 316 0.18 3.43 20.66
C GLN A 316 -0.26 2.80 21.98
N GLN A 317 0.40 1.72 22.43
CA GLN A 317 0.11 1.10 23.73
C GLN A 317 0.38 2.06 24.89
N ALA A 318 1.49 2.80 24.84
CA ALA A 318 1.83 3.77 25.88
C ALA A 318 0.80 4.91 25.98
N LEU A 319 0.41 5.50 24.84
CA LEU A 319 -0.62 6.55 24.79
C LEU A 319 -1.97 6.04 25.29
N ALA A 320 -2.40 4.87 24.81
CA ALA A 320 -3.64 4.25 25.24
C ALA A 320 -3.67 3.97 26.74
N ALA A 321 -2.55 3.51 27.31
CA ALA A 321 -2.45 3.24 28.74
C ALA A 321 -2.60 4.53 29.57
N VAL A 322 -2.01 5.64 29.14
CA VAL A 322 -2.16 6.94 29.80
C VAL A 322 -3.62 7.41 29.74
N SER A 323 -4.21 7.42 28.55
CA SER A 323 -5.61 7.85 28.32
C SER A 323 -6.59 7.00 29.16
N ARG A 324 -6.42 5.67 29.19
CA ARG A 324 -7.29 4.76 29.96
C ARG A 324 -7.18 5.00 31.47
N ARG A 325 -5.96 5.19 32.00
CA ARG A 325 -5.77 5.51 33.42
C ARG A 325 -6.45 6.82 33.79
N GLN A 326 -6.26 7.85 32.98
CA GLN A 326 -6.85 9.15 33.19
C GLN A 326 -8.38 9.09 33.15
N ALA A 327 -8.97 8.48 32.13
CA ALA A 327 -10.43 8.38 32.00
C ALA A 327 -11.09 7.68 33.20
N VAL A 328 -10.47 6.61 33.71
CA VAL A 328 -10.99 5.90 34.90
C VAL A 328 -10.88 6.75 36.17
N LEU A 329 -9.75 7.43 36.37
CA LEU A 329 -9.54 8.30 37.53
C LEU A 329 -10.52 9.50 37.50
N ASP A 330 -10.71 10.16 36.38
CA ASP A 330 -11.65 11.26 36.22
C ASP A 330 -13.11 10.82 36.41
N GLY A 331 -13.46 9.64 35.88
CA GLY A 331 -14.77 9.04 36.12
C GLY A 331 -15.02 8.76 37.62
N LEU A 332 -14.03 8.23 38.34
CA LEU A 332 -14.12 7.98 39.78
C LEU A 332 -14.15 9.28 40.58
N ALA A 333 -13.36 10.29 40.18
CA ALA A 333 -13.43 11.63 40.79
C ALA A 333 -14.84 12.23 40.67
N SER A 334 -15.49 12.08 39.52
CA SER A 334 -16.88 12.52 39.29
C SER A 334 -17.91 11.81 40.18
N LEU A 335 -17.59 10.60 40.64
CA LEU A 335 -18.39 9.84 41.60
C LEU A 335 -18.07 10.20 43.08
N GLY A 336 -17.16 11.15 43.31
CA GLY A 336 -16.79 11.64 44.64
C GLY A 336 -15.69 10.84 45.33
N TYR A 337 -14.89 10.07 44.58
CA TYR A 337 -13.65 9.48 45.06
C TYR A 337 -12.52 10.51 45.09
N GLU A 338 -11.63 10.42 46.08
CA GLU A 338 -10.48 11.32 46.21
C GLU A 338 -9.39 10.91 45.22
N VAL A 339 -9.25 11.64 44.12
CA VAL A 339 -8.16 11.51 43.16
C VAL A 339 -7.12 12.60 43.45
N ARG A 340 -5.87 12.21 43.69
CA ARG A 340 -4.76 13.12 44.00
C ARG A 340 -3.85 13.22 42.79
N GLU A 341 -3.14 14.33 42.67
CA GLU A 341 -2.09 14.51 41.70
C GLU A 341 -1.03 13.39 41.81
N GLY A 342 -0.58 12.84 40.70
CA GLY A 342 0.37 11.73 40.67
C GLY A 342 -0.24 10.32 40.80
N MET A 343 -1.56 10.16 41.05
CA MET A 343 -2.17 8.82 41.18
C MET A 343 -2.09 8.00 39.89
N ALA A 344 -2.12 8.64 38.71
CA ALA A 344 -1.95 7.95 37.41
C ALA A 344 -0.53 7.35 37.31
N THR A 345 0.48 8.09 37.74
CA THR A 345 1.88 7.63 37.81
C THR A 345 2.04 6.52 38.86
N ALA A 346 1.47 6.72 40.07
CA ALA A 346 1.49 5.70 41.10
C ALA A 346 0.82 4.39 40.67
N TRP A 347 -0.24 4.48 39.90
CA TRP A 347 -0.86 3.29 39.27
C TRP A 347 0.07 2.60 38.29
N GLN A 348 0.76 3.38 37.47
CA GLN A 348 1.74 2.84 36.52
C GLN A 348 2.88 2.10 37.23
N ASP A 349 3.43 2.71 38.28
CA ASP A 349 4.59 2.20 39.01
C ASP A 349 4.26 0.99 39.90
N ASN A 350 3.10 1.02 40.58
CA ASN A 350 2.69 0.02 41.53
C ASN A 350 1.69 -1.01 41.03
N GLY A 351 1.23 -0.86 39.77
CA GLY A 351 0.24 -1.74 39.14
C GLY A 351 -1.19 -1.59 39.63
N ALA A 352 -1.43 -0.83 40.72
CA ALA A 352 -2.75 -0.55 41.28
C ALA A 352 -2.74 0.71 42.13
N VAL A 353 -3.90 1.37 42.23
CA VAL A 353 -4.15 2.49 43.18
C VAL A 353 -5.40 2.21 43.99
N VAL A 354 -5.45 2.75 45.21
CA VAL A 354 -6.62 2.67 46.11
C VAL A 354 -7.18 4.07 46.31
N LEU A 355 -8.45 4.25 45.94
CA LEU A 355 -9.17 5.50 46.06
C LEU A 355 -10.12 5.43 47.28
N LYS A 356 -10.18 6.51 48.04
CA LYS A 356 -11.04 6.66 49.22
C LYS A 356 -12.23 7.54 48.86
N LYS A 357 -13.32 7.37 49.63
CA LYS A 357 -14.50 8.21 49.55
C LYS A 357 -14.96 8.60 50.93
N ALA A 358 -15.17 9.88 51.19
CA ALA A 358 -15.59 10.37 52.52
C ALA A 358 -16.91 9.76 53.00
N ALA A 359 -17.82 9.42 52.07
CA ALA A 359 -19.10 8.80 52.40
C ALA A 359 -19.02 7.36 52.91
N THR A 360 -17.88 6.65 52.68
CA THR A 360 -17.67 5.25 53.12
C THR A 360 -16.36 5.11 53.89
N PRO A 361 -16.29 5.65 55.13
CA PRO A 361 -15.08 5.58 55.92
C PRO A 361 -14.70 4.12 56.22
N GLY A 362 -13.40 3.82 56.14
CA GLY A 362 -12.86 2.46 56.34
C GLY A 362 -12.90 1.57 55.06
N TYR A 363 -13.42 2.07 53.94
CA TYR A 363 -13.49 1.35 52.70
C TYR A 363 -12.98 2.23 51.53
N GLY A 364 -12.62 1.56 50.43
CA GLY A 364 -12.14 2.21 49.22
C GLY A 364 -12.38 1.35 48.00
N VAL A 365 -11.92 1.83 46.88
CA VAL A 365 -11.92 1.12 45.60
C VAL A 365 -10.47 0.95 45.13
N GLU A 366 -10.06 -0.27 44.88
CA GLU A 366 -8.80 -0.59 44.22
C GLU A 366 -9.02 -0.71 42.73
N VAL A 367 -8.27 0.08 42.00
CA VAL A 367 -8.19 -0.01 40.51
C VAL A 367 -6.79 -0.46 40.16
N GLY A 368 -6.68 -1.55 39.46
CA GLY A 368 -5.41 -2.16 39.06
C GLY A 368 -5.48 -2.85 37.73
N GLY A 369 -4.42 -3.57 37.39
CA GLY A 369 -4.29 -4.30 36.15
C GLY A 369 -3.43 -3.58 35.09
N GLN A 370 -3.20 -4.27 34.00
CA GLN A 370 -2.37 -3.76 32.89
C GLN A 370 -3.19 -2.84 31.98
N ALA A 371 -3.12 -1.52 32.23
CA ALA A 371 -3.76 -0.52 31.38
C ALA A 371 -3.27 -0.61 29.92
N ASP A 372 -2.03 -1.06 29.70
CA ASP A 372 -1.41 -1.26 28.39
C ASP A 372 -2.23 -2.25 27.53
N GLY A 373 -2.71 -3.35 28.12
CA GLY A 373 -3.58 -4.33 27.46
C GLY A 373 -5.07 -3.96 27.43
N GLY A 374 -5.46 -2.79 27.97
CA GLY A 374 -6.86 -2.38 28.09
C GLY A 374 -7.69 -3.19 29.09
N ARG A 375 -7.07 -4.07 29.86
CA ARG A 375 -7.72 -4.89 30.89
C ARG A 375 -7.45 -4.33 32.27
N LEU A 376 -8.52 -3.87 32.92
CA LEU A 376 -8.48 -3.31 34.23
C LEU A 376 -9.22 -4.23 35.21
N GLN A 377 -8.74 -4.26 36.44
CA GLN A 377 -9.41 -4.92 37.57
C GLN A 377 -9.89 -3.87 38.55
N VAL A 378 -11.17 -3.87 38.86
CA VAL A 378 -11.77 -2.92 39.76
C VAL A 378 -12.52 -3.66 40.84
N ARG A 379 -12.28 -3.31 42.11
CA ARG A 379 -12.92 -3.95 43.27
C ARG A 379 -13.04 -3.05 44.48
N ALA A 380 -14.04 -3.27 45.32
CA ALA A 380 -14.11 -2.70 46.64
C ALA A 380 -13.04 -3.32 47.52
N VAL A 381 -12.43 -2.54 48.42
CA VAL A 381 -11.40 -2.96 49.38
C VAL A 381 -11.66 -2.37 50.75
N ALA A 382 -11.21 -3.06 51.78
CA ALA A 382 -11.24 -2.57 53.15
C ALA A 382 -9.91 -1.88 53.48
N LEU A 383 -9.98 -0.72 54.15
CA LEU A 383 -8.82 0.09 54.54
C LEU A 383 -8.43 -0.09 56.00
N ALA A 384 -9.30 -0.71 56.81
CA ALA A 384 -9.08 -0.99 58.23
C ALA A 384 -9.33 -2.47 58.53
N ALA A 385 -8.45 -3.09 59.32
CA ALA A 385 -8.57 -4.49 59.69
C ALA A 385 -9.63 -4.71 60.79
N ASP A 386 -9.88 -3.71 61.61
CA ASP A 386 -10.81 -3.71 62.77
C ASP A 386 -12.24 -3.26 62.42
N ARG A 387 -12.61 -3.25 61.11
CA ARG A 387 -13.91 -2.85 60.62
C ARG A 387 -15.02 -3.85 60.95
N ASP A 388 -16.25 -3.37 60.93
CA ASP A 388 -17.44 -4.24 61.01
C ASP A 388 -17.63 -5.01 59.69
N ARG A 389 -17.22 -6.28 59.66
CA ARG A 389 -17.31 -7.17 58.48
C ARG A 389 -18.74 -7.46 58.04
N SER A 390 -19.73 -7.22 58.90
CA SER A 390 -21.14 -7.39 58.47
C SER A 390 -21.55 -6.41 57.38
N ARG A 391 -20.88 -5.26 57.28
CA ARG A 391 -21.10 -4.22 56.27
C ARG A 391 -20.40 -4.48 54.94
N ASP A 392 -19.49 -5.46 54.86
CA ASP A 392 -18.71 -5.73 53.66
C ASP A 392 -19.61 -6.00 52.47
N ARG A 393 -20.69 -6.77 52.64
CA ARG A 393 -21.67 -7.07 51.58
C ARG A 393 -22.44 -5.85 51.12
N ASP A 394 -22.79 -4.93 52.01
CA ASP A 394 -23.48 -3.69 51.69
C ASP A 394 -22.57 -2.76 50.85
N ILE A 395 -21.28 -2.68 51.23
CA ILE A 395 -20.28 -1.91 50.50
C ILE A 395 -20.07 -2.46 49.07
N GLU A 396 -19.99 -3.78 48.93
CA GLU A 396 -19.91 -4.39 47.58
C GLU A 396 -21.16 -4.06 46.73
N THR A 397 -22.34 -4.05 47.35
CA THR A 397 -23.61 -3.71 46.66
C THR A 397 -23.61 -2.25 46.25
N LEU A 398 -23.17 -1.33 47.13
CA LEU A 398 -23.03 0.10 46.81
C LEU A 398 -22.04 0.30 45.66
N TRP A 399 -20.88 -0.36 45.71
CA TRP A 399 -19.87 -0.29 44.68
C TRP A 399 -20.42 -0.78 43.31
N CYS A 400 -21.27 -1.80 43.32
CA CYS A 400 -21.89 -2.27 42.09
C CYS A 400 -22.74 -1.21 41.41
N GLY A 401 -23.53 -0.45 42.19
CA GLY A 401 -24.31 0.66 41.69
C GLY A 401 -23.42 1.82 41.18
N GLU A 402 -22.33 2.10 41.90
CA GLU A 402 -21.38 3.14 41.47
C GLU A 402 -20.59 2.74 40.22
N PHE A 403 -20.23 1.48 40.11
CA PHE A 403 -19.59 0.97 38.89
C PHE A 403 -20.52 1.10 37.64
N GLY A 404 -21.83 0.83 37.80
CA GLY A 404 -22.79 1.08 36.73
C GLY A 404 -22.89 2.56 36.35
N ARG A 405 -22.77 3.48 37.31
CA ARG A 405 -22.71 4.92 37.02
C ARG A 405 -21.39 5.30 36.34
N LEU A 406 -20.26 4.74 36.79
CA LEU A 406 -18.98 4.94 36.10
C LEU A 406 -19.04 4.51 34.65
N GLN A 407 -19.62 3.34 34.38
CA GLN A 407 -19.81 2.84 33.01
C GLN A 407 -20.69 3.79 32.17
N ALA A 408 -21.77 4.31 32.74
CA ALA A 408 -22.65 5.27 32.06
C ALA A 408 -21.94 6.62 31.79
N LEU A 409 -21.16 7.12 32.75
CA LEU A 409 -20.38 8.36 32.60
C LEU A 409 -19.34 8.23 31.47
N LEU A 410 -18.57 7.16 31.47
CA LEU A 410 -17.55 6.90 30.45
C LEU A 410 -18.19 6.70 29.07
N HIS A 411 -19.30 5.99 29.01
CA HIS A 411 -20.05 5.84 27.76
C HIS A 411 -20.54 7.19 27.19
N GLY A 412 -21.05 8.09 28.07
CA GLY A 412 -21.44 9.45 27.69
C GLY A 412 -20.27 10.30 27.17
N GLN A 413 -19.04 9.95 27.49
CA GLN A 413 -17.81 10.57 26.99
C GLN A 413 -17.21 9.85 25.77
N GLY A 414 -17.93 8.88 25.18
CA GLY A 414 -17.45 8.10 24.04
C GLY A 414 -16.44 7.02 24.40
N THR A 415 -16.23 6.72 25.69
CA THR A 415 -15.32 5.67 26.17
C THR A 415 -16.12 4.38 26.41
N GLU A 416 -15.69 3.28 25.83
CA GLU A 416 -16.32 1.97 26.03
C GLU A 416 -15.71 1.24 27.22
N LEU A 417 -16.54 0.79 28.17
CA LEU A 417 -16.14 -0.05 29.30
C LEU A 417 -16.97 -1.33 29.29
N VAL A 418 -16.35 -2.45 28.90
CA VAL A 418 -17.00 -3.76 28.79
C VAL A 418 -16.56 -4.66 29.94
N VAL A 419 -17.52 -5.25 30.66
CA VAL A 419 -17.25 -6.23 31.73
C VAL A 419 -16.94 -7.59 31.10
N GLU A 420 -15.70 -8.06 31.21
CA GLU A 420 -15.31 -9.40 30.76
C GLU A 420 -15.61 -10.49 31.80
N ARG A 421 -15.43 -10.13 33.08
CA ARG A 421 -15.69 -11.04 34.20
C ARG A 421 -16.18 -10.26 35.41
N ALA A 422 -17.16 -10.79 36.11
CA ALA A 422 -17.64 -10.26 37.38
C ALA A 422 -17.99 -11.43 38.30
N LEU A 423 -17.63 -11.31 39.58
CA LEU A 423 -18.00 -12.25 40.64
C LEU A 423 -19.25 -11.74 41.38
N GLY A 424 -19.95 -12.60 42.07
CA GLY A 424 -21.12 -12.24 42.89
C GLY A 424 -20.76 -11.47 44.16
N VAL A 425 -21.75 -10.78 44.77
CA VAL A 425 -21.60 -10.10 46.06
C VAL A 425 -21.36 -11.16 47.13
N GLY A 426 -20.27 -11.01 47.89
CA GLY A 426 -19.91 -11.91 48.98
C GLY A 426 -19.36 -13.26 48.55
N GLU A 427 -19.09 -13.50 47.25
CA GLU A 427 -18.41 -14.72 46.79
C GLU A 427 -16.95 -14.77 47.23
N VAL A 428 -16.30 -13.61 47.38
CA VAL A 428 -14.91 -13.48 47.81
C VAL A 428 -14.85 -12.42 48.94
N PRO A 429 -14.16 -12.68 50.04
CA PRO A 429 -13.96 -11.65 51.10
C PRO A 429 -13.30 -10.39 50.51
N LEU A 430 -13.66 -9.22 51.07
CA LEU A 430 -13.02 -7.96 50.68
C LEU A 430 -11.51 -8.03 51.00
N LYS A 431 -10.71 -7.67 49.99
CA LYS A 431 -9.26 -7.53 50.17
C LYS A 431 -8.98 -6.41 51.15
N GLU A 432 -8.10 -6.64 52.11
CA GLU A 432 -7.58 -5.62 52.98
C GLU A 432 -6.42 -4.89 52.30
N ALA A 433 -6.64 -3.60 51.99
CA ALA A 433 -5.62 -2.74 51.42
C ALA A 433 -5.02 -1.92 52.57
N ILE A 434 -3.84 -2.30 53.04
CA ILE A 434 -3.11 -1.50 54.01
C ILE A 434 -2.74 -0.19 53.32
N ALA A 435 -3.25 0.93 53.82
CA ALA A 435 -2.85 2.24 53.34
C ALA A 435 -1.36 2.43 53.64
N THR A 436 -0.49 2.18 52.68
CA THR A 436 0.91 2.61 52.77
C THR A 436 0.86 4.13 52.82
N ALA A 437 1.12 4.67 54.01
CA ALA A 437 1.28 6.11 54.18
C ALA A 437 2.47 6.52 53.33
N THR A 438 2.19 7.27 52.25
CA THR A 438 3.22 7.90 51.48
C THR A 438 3.95 8.88 52.40
N PRO A 439 5.27 8.76 52.62
CA PRO A 439 6.00 9.72 53.40
C PRO A 439 5.82 11.10 52.77
N SER A 440 5.33 12.06 53.56
CA SER A 440 5.27 13.48 53.20
C SER A 440 6.70 13.97 53.04
N GLY A 441 7.30 13.81 51.86
CA GLY A 441 8.57 14.39 51.50
C GLY A 441 8.40 15.88 51.32
N GLN A 442 8.61 16.66 52.35
CA GLN A 442 8.92 18.08 52.20
C GLN A 442 10.20 18.21 51.39
N VAL A 443 10.07 18.61 50.13
CA VAL A 443 11.20 19.10 49.34
C VAL A 443 11.57 20.46 49.90
N GLN A 444 12.56 20.50 50.79
CA GLN A 444 13.26 21.72 51.15
C GLN A 444 14.07 22.18 49.90
N VAL A 445 13.56 23.16 49.21
CA VAL A 445 14.34 23.89 48.19
C VAL A 445 15.31 24.82 48.95
N SER A 446 16.54 24.36 49.16
CA SER A 446 17.62 25.21 49.63
C SER A 446 18.10 26.14 48.49
N HIS A 447 17.66 27.38 48.52
CA HIS A 447 18.28 28.44 47.75
C HIS A 447 19.69 28.72 48.25
N ALA A 448 20.71 28.18 47.58
CA ALA A 448 22.08 28.64 47.77
C ALA A 448 22.22 30.02 47.10
N ARG A 449 22.31 31.09 47.91
CA ARG A 449 22.78 32.38 47.52
C ARG A 449 24.29 32.30 47.27
N SER A 450 24.73 32.35 46.01
CA SER A 450 26.12 32.65 45.69
C SER A 450 26.30 34.18 45.82
N GLY A 451 26.97 34.60 46.88
CA GLY A 451 27.46 35.97 47.05
C GLY A 451 28.76 36.12 46.26
N SER A 452 28.85 37.25 45.57
CA SER A 452 30.06 37.80 44.94
C SER A 452 31.22 37.97 45.90
N ILE A 453 32.41 37.69 45.43
CA ILE A 453 33.54 38.63 45.44
C ILE A 453 34.35 38.34 44.13
#